data_8c96fbf07d48ac996072536ee7a9b27d
#
_entry.id   8c96fbf07d48ac996072536ee7a9b27d
#
_cell.length_a   1.000
_cell.length_b   1.000
_cell.length_c   1.000
_cell.angle_alpha   90.00
_cell.angle_beta   90.00
_cell.angle_gamma   90.00
#
_symmetry.space_group_name_H-M   'P 1'
#
loop_
_entity.id
_entity.type
_entity.pdbx_description
1 polymer ?
#
loop_
_entity_poly.entity_id
_entity_poly.type
_entity_poly.pdbx_seq_one_letter_code
_entity_poly.pdbx_strand_id
1 'polypeptide(L)'
;MKLSDFELDVMEIIWQHESISAVDIHKAIQQQRAVSYSAVKTVIDRLEQKAVLKRVEQQGRTIFYASAIAKEQVSKPMLKGFLKRLFSGKPQQLIAQLIQDEELSDKEIKALEQMLASKKQQDKK
;
A
#
# COMPACT_ATOMS: atom_id res chain seq x y z
N MET A 1 6.39 -8.41 -8.06
CA MET A 1 6.65 -8.66 -6.63
C MET A 1 5.35 -8.93 -5.91
N LYS A 2 5.29 -10.00 -5.17
CA LYS A 2 4.07 -10.42 -4.49
C LYS A 2 4.28 -10.42 -2.98
N LEU A 3 3.45 -9.68 -2.26
CA LEU A 3 3.46 -9.62 -0.81
C LEU A 3 2.24 -10.34 -0.25
N SER A 4 2.40 -11.03 0.87
CA SER A 4 1.27 -11.61 1.60
C SER A 4 0.43 -10.50 2.21
N ASP A 5 -0.79 -10.84 2.65
CA ASP A 5 -1.67 -9.87 3.29
C ASP A 5 -1.03 -9.25 4.54
N PHE A 6 -0.35 -10.05 5.35
CA PHE A 6 0.33 -9.55 6.54
C PHE A 6 1.50 -8.63 6.16
N GLU A 7 2.30 -9.05 5.17
CA GLU A 7 3.40 -8.22 4.67
C GLU A 7 2.88 -6.87 4.13
N LEU A 8 1.76 -6.90 3.43
CA LEU A 8 1.15 -5.69 2.89
C LEU A 8 0.65 -4.76 4.01
N ASP A 9 0.03 -5.32 5.06
CA ASP A 9 -0.40 -4.54 6.22
C ASP A 9 0.77 -3.83 6.88
N VAL A 10 1.89 -4.52 7.04
CA VAL A 10 3.11 -3.94 7.60
C VAL A 10 3.65 -2.83 6.70
N MET A 11 3.71 -3.09 5.39
CA MET A 11 4.19 -2.07 4.44
C MET A 11 3.29 -0.84 4.38
N GLU A 12 1.97 -1.00 4.52
CA GLU A 12 1.05 0.15 4.56
C GLU A 12 1.42 1.12 5.69
N ILE A 13 1.81 0.59 6.83
CA ILE A 13 2.26 1.43 7.95
C ILE A 13 3.59 2.10 7.63
N ILE A 14 4.53 1.35 7.08
CA ILE A 14 5.87 1.86 6.77
C ILE A 14 5.82 2.96 5.70
N TRP A 15 4.97 2.83 4.69
CA TRP A 15 4.82 3.84 3.64
C TRP A 15 4.29 5.18 4.16
N GLN A 16 3.65 5.19 5.33
CA GLN A 16 3.13 6.42 5.95
C GLN A 16 4.21 7.20 6.72
N HIS A 17 5.42 6.65 6.83
CA HIS A 17 6.51 7.23 7.62
C HIS A 17 7.78 7.33 6.78
N GLU A 18 8.63 8.32 7.08
CA GLU A 18 9.97 8.37 6.50
C GLU A 18 10.83 7.23 7.04
N SER A 19 10.69 6.96 8.34
CA SER A 19 11.32 5.81 8.99
C SER A 19 10.51 5.46 10.23
N ILE A 20 10.59 4.21 10.66
CA ILE A 20 9.81 3.73 11.81
C ILE A 20 10.51 2.52 12.42
N SER A 21 10.46 2.41 13.75
CA SER A 21 11.04 1.28 14.48
C SER A 21 10.11 0.08 14.47
N ALA A 22 10.68 -1.12 14.70
CA ALA A 22 9.88 -2.36 14.79
C ALA A 22 8.85 -2.27 15.92
N VAL A 23 9.18 -1.66 17.05
CA VAL A 23 8.25 -1.49 18.18
C VAL A 23 7.04 -0.66 17.75
N ASP A 24 7.27 0.43 17.04
CA ASP A 24 6.20 1.32 16.59
C ASP A 24 5.36 0.69 15.48
N ILE A 25 5.98 -0.11 14.61
CA ILE A 25 5.25 -0.89 13.61
C ILE A 25 4.30 -1.85 14.32
N HIS A 26 4.79 -2.56 15.34
CA HIS A 26 3.96 -3.50 16.11
C HIS A 26 2.79 -2.79 16.78
N LYS A 27 3.03 -1.63 17.40
CA LYS A 27 1.95 -0.84 18.03
C LYS A 27 0.87 -0.48 17.01
N ALA A 28 1.26 -0.08 15.83
CA ALA A 28 0.31 0.28 14.77
C ALA A 28 -0.47 -0.93 14.27
N ILE A 29 0.20 -2.08 14.08
CA ILE A 29 -0.45 -3.31 13.63
C ILE A 29 -1.46 -3.82 14.65
N GLN A 30 -1.19 -3.65 15.95
CA GLN A 30 -2.10 -4.08 17.00
C GLN A 30 -3.46 -3.38 16.95
N GLN A 31 -3.55 -2.25 16.27
CA GLN A 31 -4.82 -1.56 16.04
C GLN A 31 -5.75 -2.38 15.13
N GLN A 32 -5.17 -3.23 14.29
CA GLN A 32 -5.90 -3.98 13.26
C GLN A 32 -6.01 -5.47 13.57
N ARG A 33 -5.00 -6.04 14.21
CA ARG A 33 -4.98 -7.48 14.50
C ARG A 33 -4.14 -7.76 15.75
N ALA A 34 -4.55 -8.79 16.49
CA ALA A 34 -3.86 -9.20 17.69
C ALA A 34 -2.69 -10.10 17.34
N VAL A 35 -1.49 -9.53 17.25
CA VAL A 35 -0.27 -10.27 16.92
C VAL A 35 0.85 -9.89 17.89
N SER A 36 1.77 -10.83 18.11
CA SER A 36 2.91 -10.60 18.98
C SER A 36 3.96 -9.73 18.27
N TYR A 37 4.82 -9.12 19.06
CA TYR A 37 5.98 -8.40 18.54
C TYR A 37 6.86 -9.31 17.69
N SER A 38 7.10 -10.55 18.14
CA SER A 38 7.96 -11.47 17.42
C SER A 38 7.39 -11.85 16.05
N ALA A 39 6.05 -11.96 15.94
CA ALA A 39 5.42 -12.23 14.65
C ALA A 39 5.64 -11.07 13.68
N VAL A 40 5.48 -9.84 14.15
CA VAL A 40 5.72 -8.64 13.35
C VAL A 40 7.21 -8.54 12.97
N LYS A 41 8.11 -8.80 13.92
CA LYS A 41 9.56 -8.75 13.67
C LYS A 41 9.97 -9.77 12.61
N THR A 42 9.36 -10.96 12.62
CA THR A 42 9.62 -11.98 11.59
C THR A 42 9.23 -11.47 10.20
N VAL A 43 8.10 -10.80 10.10
CA VAL A 43 7.66 -10.22 8.82
C VAL A 43 8.62 -9.10 8.38
N ILE A 44 9.04 -8.24 9.30
CA ILE A 44 10.01 -7.18 9.02
C ILE A 44 11.32 -7.78 8.48
N ASP A 45 11.80 -8.84 9.10
CA ASP A 45 13.03 -9.51 8.67
C ASP A 45 12.90 -10.10 7.26
N ARG A 46 11.73 -10.68 6.96
CA ARG A 46 11.45 -11.20 5.61
C ARG A 46 11.44 -10.10 4.57
N LEU A 47 10.80 -8.98 4.88
CA LEU A 47 10.74 -7.85 3.98
C LEU A 47 12.13 -7.26 3.74
N GLU A 48 12.97 -7.25 4.75
CA GLU A 48 14.36 -6.83 4.62
C GLU A 48 15.13 -7.79 3.71
N GLN A 49 14.95 -9.10 3.88
CA GLN A 49 15.59 -10.12 3.04
C GLN A 49 15.15 -10.00 1.58
N LYS A 50 13.89 -9.66 1.34
CA LYS A 50 13.36 -9.46 -0.01
C LYS A 50 13.80 -8.12 -0.63
N ALA A 51 14.56 -7.31 0.11
CA ALA A 51 14.98 -5.96 -0.30
C ALA A 51 13.80 -4.99 -0.49
N VAL A 52 12.69 -5.23 0.20
CA VAL A 52 11.52 -4.34 0.23
C VAL A 52 11.67 -3.29 1.32
N LEU A 53 12.35 -3.66 2.41
CA LEU A 53 12.70 -2.77 3.51
C LEU A 53 14.20 -2.58 3.60
N LYS A 54 14.61 -1.44 4.14
CA LYS A 54 16.00 -1.16 4.44
C LYS A 54 16.11 -0.52 5.81
N ARG A 55 17.24 -0.72 6.46
CA ARG A 55 17.60 -0.03 7.68
C ARG A 55 18.17 1.34 7.31
N VAL A 56 17.65 2.40 7.92
CA VAL A 56 18.09 3.76 7.58
C VAL A 56 18.77 4.47 8.72
N GLU A 57 18.53 4.03 9.96
CA GLU A 57 19.07 4.69 11.14
C GLU A 57 19.09 3.71 12.30
N GLN A 58 20.01 3.92 13.25
CA GLN A 58 20.05 3.19 14.50
C GLN A 58 20.34 4.16 15.63
N GLN A 59 19.50 4.15 16.65
CA GLN A 59 19.67 4.95 17.87
C GLN A 59 19.79 3.98 19.04
N GLY A 60 21.01 3.80 19.55
CA GLY A 60 21.26 2.78 20.56
C GLY A 60 20.97 1.40 20.00
N ARG A 61 20.02 0.69 20.60
CA ARG A 61 19.58 -0.64 20.14
C ARG A 61 18.38 -0.58 19.21
N THR A 62 17.82 0.60 19.00
CA THR A 62 16.63 0.77 18.18
C THR A 62 17.04 1.00 16.72
N ILE A 63 16.53 0.13 15.86
CA ILE A 63 16.74 0.20 14.41
C ILE A 63 15.49 0.81 13.77
N PHE A 64 15.69 1.74 12.84
CA PHE A 64 14.62 2.37 12.08
C PHE A 64 14.65 1.86 10.65
N TYR A 65 13.47 1.53 10.14
CA TYR A 65 13.29 0.96 8.81
C TYR A 65 12.54 1.94 7.93
N ALA A 66 12.81 1.86 6.64
CA ALA A 66 12.07 2.60 5.61
C ALA A 66 11.83 1.68 4.43
N SER A 67 10.85 2.03 3.60
CA SER A 67 10.61 1.28 2.38
C SER A 67 11.78 1.48 1.41
N ALA A 68 12.23 0.39 0.81
CA ALA A 68 13.26 0.41 -0.24
C ALA A 68 12.64 0.49 -1.64
N ILE A 69 11.31 0.44 -1.73
CA ILE A 69 10.58 0.45 -3.01
C ILE A 69 9.44 1.47 -2.95
N ALA A 70 9.00 1.93 -4.10
CA ALA A 70 7.81 2.77 -4.20
C ALA A 70 6.56 1.91 -4.02
N LYS A 71 5.52 2.46 -3.39
CA LYS A 71 4.25 1.75 -3.18
C LYS A 71 3.67 1.24 -4.50
N GLU A 72 3.83 2.00 -5.58
CA GLU A 72 3.33 1.68 -6.90
C GLU A 72 3.93 0.40 -7.49
N GLN A 73 5.14 0.05 -7.09
CA GLN A 73 5.78 -1.20 -7.53
C GLN A 73 5.02 -2.43 -7.03
N VAL A 74 4.28 -2.29 -5.94
CA VAL A 74 3.42 -3.35 -5.41
C VAL A 74 1.98 -3.18 -5.89
N SER A 75 1.43 -1.97 -5.81
CA SER A 75 0.01 -1.73 -6.10
C SER A 75 -0.34 -1.90 -7.58
N LYS A 76 0.54 -1.52 -8.50
CA LYS A 76 0.25 -1.65 -9.94
C LYS A 76 0.03 -3.10 -10.38
N PRO A 77 0.95 -4.05 -10.07
CA PRO A 77 0.70 -5.44 -10.44
C PRO A 77 -0.52 -6.04 -9.75
N MET A 78 -0.78 -5.66 -8.49
CA MET A 78 -1.95 -6.12 -7.76
C MET A 78 -3.24 -5.64 -8.41
N LEU A 79 -3.29 -4.38 -8.80
CA LEU A 79 -4.46 -3.81 -9.48
C LEU A 79 -4.70 -4.50 -10.80
N LYS A 80 -3.66 -4.72 -11.60
CA LYS A 80 -3.78 -5.42 -12.89
C LYS A 80 -4.33 -6.84 -12.70
N GLY A 81 -3.81 -7.58 -11.71
CA GLY A 81 -4.29 -8.92 -11.41
C GLY A 81 -5.75 -8.94 -10.97
N PHE A 82 -6.13 -8.00 -10.12
CA PHE A 82 -7.49 -7.83 -9.64
C PHE A 82 -8.46 -7.54 -10.78
N LEU A 83 -8.12 -6.59 -11.64
CA LEU A 83 -8.95 -6.25 -12.81
C LEU A 83 -9.13 -7.45 -13.74
N LYS A 84 -8.04 -8.20 -13.97
CA LYS A 84 -8.10 -9.37 -14.84
C LYS A 84 -9.01 -10.46 -14.28
N ARG A 85 -8.95 -10.70 -12.97
CA ARG A 85 -9.72 -11.76 -12.33
C ARG A 85 -11.21 -11.44 -12.21
N LEU A 86 -11.54 -10.21 -11.82
CA LEU A 86 -12.92 -9.86 -11.44
C LEU A 86 -13.64 -9.01 -12.49
N PHE A 87 -12.89 -8.31 -13.33
CA PHE A 87 -13.46 -7.37 -14.29
C PHE A 87 -12.96 -7.58 -15.72
N SER A 88 -12.46 -8.79 -16.01
CA SER A 88 -11.96 -9.16 -17.35
C SER A 88 -10.95 -8.16 -17.92
N GLY A 89 -10.16 -7.55 -17.04
CA GLY A 89 -9.17 -6.55 -17.42
C GLY A 89 -9.72 -5.19 -17.79
N LYS A 90 -11.02 -4.94 -17.53
CA LYS A 90 -11.68 -3.69 -17.93
C LYS A 90 -11.83 -2.72 -16.76
N PRO A 91 -11.02 -1.64 -16.70
CA PRO A 91 -11.12 -0.64 -15.62
C PRO A 91 -12.48 0.00 -15.52
N GLN A 92 -13.16 0.16 -16.64
CA GLN A 92 -14.48 0.76 -16.75
C GLN A 92 -15.52 0.04 -15.88
N GLN A 93 -15.47 -1.29 -15.83
CA GLN A 93 -16.38 -2.09 -15.01
C GLN A 93 -16.13 -1.86 -13.52
N LEU A 94 -14.87 -1.76 -13.11
CA LEU A 94 -14.53 -1.46 -11.72
C LEU A 94 -15.01 -0.06 -11.32
N ILE A 95 -14.77 0.92 -12.18
CA ILE A 95 -15.18 2.31 -11.93
C ILE A 95 -16.71 2.41 -11.82
N ALA A 96 -17.43 1.72 -12.71
CA ALA A 96 -18.89 1.71 -12.68
C ALA A 96 -19.41 1.13 -11.36
N GLN A 97 -18.81 0.03 -10.89
CA GLN A 97 -19.20 -0.58 -9.63
C GLN A 97 -18.93 0.33 -8.44
N LEU A 98 -17.78 1.01 -8.42
CA LEU A 98 -17.44 1.96 -7.37
C LEU A 98 -18.44 3.11 -7.31
N ILE A 99 -18.84 3.63 -8.46
CA ILE A 99 -19.80 4.73 -8.53
C ILE A 99 -21.17 4.30 -8.01
N GLN A 100 -21.59 3.07 -8.31
CA GLN A 100 -22.90 2.56 -7.91
C GLN A 100 -22.97 2.14 -6.45
N ASP A 101 -21.91 1.51 -5.94
CA ASP A 101 -21.94 0.83 -4.64
C ASP A 101 -21.40 1.67 -3.49
N GLU A 102 -20.58 2.68 -3.78
CA GLU A 102 -20.00 3.54 -2.76
C GLU A 102 -20.69 4.89 -2.69
N GLU A 103 -20.85 5.42 -1.49
CA GLU A 103 -21.36 6.77 -1.30
C GLU A 103 -20.23 7.76 -1.56
N LEU A 104 -20.34 8.50 -2.66
CA LEU A 104 -19.35 9.49 -3.03
C LEU A 104 -19.83 10.89 -2.64
N SER A 105 -19.01 11.61 -1.89
CA SER A 105 -19.28 13.01 -1.56
C SER A 105 -19.07 13.90 -2.79
N ASP A 106 -19.63 15.11 -2.76
CA ASP A 106 -19.41 16.08 -3.83
C ASP A 106 -17.93 16.37 -4.03
N LYS A 107 -17.17 16.40 -2.94
CA LYS A 107 -15.73 16.61 -2.98
C LYS A 107 -15.01 15.48 -3.71
N GLU A 108 -15.41 14.24 -3.42
CA GLU A 108 -14.83 13.06 -4.07
C GLU A 108 -15.18 13.01 -5.55
N ILE A 109 -16.42 13.36 -5.92
CA ILE A 109 -16.86 13.42 -7.32
C ILE A 109 -16.03 14.44 -8.09
N LYS A 110 -15.82 15.64 -7.53
CA LYS A 110 -15.00 16.66 -8.15
C LYS A 110 -13.55 16.19 -8.34
N ALA A 111 -13.00 15.50 -7.34
CA ALA A 111 -11.65 14.96 -7.44
C ALA A 111 -11.55 13.95 -8.59
N LEU A 112 -12.55 13.07 -8.72
CA LEU A 112 -12.60 12.09 -9.81
C LEU A 112 -12.70 12.78 -11.18
N GLU A 113 -13.54 13.81 -11.29
CA GLU A 113 -13.68 14.57 -12.52
C GLU A 113 -12.35 15.22 -12.94
N GLN A 114 -11.62 15.78 -11.98
CA GLN A 114 -10.30 16.36 -12.23
C GLN A 114 -9.27 15.31 -12.67
N MET A 115 -9.29 14.14 -12.05
CA MET A 115 -8.41 13.05 -12.44
C MET A 115 -8.67 12.62 -13.88
N LEU A 116 -9.93 12.48 -14.25
CA LEU A 116 -10.32 12.11 -15.61
C LEU A 116 -9.92 13.16 -16.63
N ALA A 117 -10.12 14.44 -16.31
CA ALA A 117 -9.72 15.54 -17.19
C ALA A 117 -8.21 15.57 -17.41
N SER A 118 -7.43 15.36 -16.33
CA SER A 118 -5.96 15.31 -16.41
C SER A 118 -5.50 14.15 -17.28
N LYS A 119 -6.13 12.98 -17.13
CA LYS A 119 -5.79 11.80 -17.92
C LYS A 119 -6.07 12.03 -19.40
N LYS A 120 -7.19 12.66 -19.73
CA LYS A 120 -7.54 13.02 -21.11
C LYS A 120 -6.48 13.90 -21.76
N GLN A 121 -5.98 14.90 -21.02
CA GLN A 121 -4.95 15.79 -21.53
C GLN A 121 -3.64 15.07 -21.80
N GLN A 122 -3.28 14.12 -20.93
CA GLN A 122 -2.08 13.31 -21.11
C GLN A 122 -2.16 12.44 -22.37
N ASP A 123 -3.34 11.90 -22.65
CA ASP A 123 -3.55 11.02 -23.81
C ASP A 123 -3.64 11.75 -25.13
N LYS A 124 -3.78 13.08 -25.11
CA LYS A 124 -3.82 13.92 -26.32
C LYS A 124 -2.42 14.27 -26.86
N LYS A 125 -1.39 13.85 -26.21
CA LYS A 125 -0.02 14.11 -26.69
C LYS A 125 0.41 13.04 -27.74
#